data_5c5e3ddff9f0d3591f2dc8df71ca85f5
#
_entry.id   5c5e3ddff9f0d3591f2dc8df71ca85f5
#
_cell.length_a   1.000
_cell.length_b   1.000
_cell.length_c   1.000
_cell.angle_alpha   90.00
_cell.angle_beta   90.00
_cell.angle_gamma   90.00
#
_symmetry.space_group_name_H-M   'P 1'
#
loop_
_entity.id
_entity.type
_entity.pdbx_description
1 polymer ?
#
loop_
_entity_poly.entity_id
_entity_poly.type
_entity_poly.pdbx_seq_one_letter_code
_entity_poly.pdbx_strand_id
1 'polypeptide(L)'
;MACKVSLQSSLATLIAISVANSGNGSVQVAGRCIAYVRPATRIPSTLLHLVPMPAWEQRKLGELFFESNERSSSMEILSVSVAKGIYPASESDRDTNPGASLVNYKVVHKGDVVYNSMRMWQGAVGSSDYDGIVSPAYVVARPTIELDSTCFGYLLKRPEMLYKYLCDSQGNSKDTQTLKYDRFADIEATMPANLEEQRAISACLESVDHLITLHQRKRLWFAK
;
A
#
# COMPACT_ATOMS: atom_id res chain seq x y z
N MET A 1 4.51 27.18 10.10
CA MET A 1 3.20 27.50 9.48
C MET A 1 3.19 27.54 7.95
N ALA A 2 4.30 27.71 7.26
CA ALA A 2 4.38 27.77 5.79
C ALA A 2 4.21 26.43 5.07
N CYS A 3 4.53 25.30 5.71
CA CYS A 3 4.48 23.98 5.10
C CYS A 3 3.05 23.41 4.91
N LYS A 4 2.09 23.79 5.78
CA LYS A 4 0.68 23.35 5.67
C LYS A 4 -0.08 23.97 4.49
N VAL A 5 0.30 25.14 4.05
CA VAL A 5 -0.37 25.85 2.94
C VAL A 5 0.04 25.26 1.58
N SER A 6 1.28 24.76 1.46
CA SER A 6 1.78 24.16 0.22
C SER A 6 1.14 22.80 -0.10
N LEU A 7 0.87 21.96 0.90
CA LEU A 7 0.26 20.64 0.72
C LEU A 7 -1.22 20.72 0.30
N GLN A 8 -1.98 21.69 0.84
CA GLN A 8 -3.38 21.87 0.43
C GLN A 8 -3.52 22.38 -1.01
N SER A 9 -2.58 23.19 -1.50
CA SER A 9 -2.58 23.64 -2.89
C SER A 9 -2.24 22.51 -3.87
N SER A 10 -1.36 21.59 -3.52
CA SER A 10 -0.97 20.44 -4.35
C SER A 10 -2.09 19.39 -4.47
N LEU A 11 -2.82 19.10 -3.38
CA LEU A 11 -3.96 18.18 -3.39
C LEU A 11 -5.13 18.71 -4.24
N ALA A 12 -5.43 20.00 -4.14
CA ALA A 12 -6.46 20.62 -4.95
C ALA A 12 -6.09 20.58 -6.46
N THR A 13 -4.80 20.69 -6.78
CA THR A 13 -4.29 20.63 -8.15
C THR A 13 -4.35 19.20 -8.71
N LEU A 14 -4.02 18.17 -7.92
CA LEU A 14 -4.11 16.76 -8.32
C LEU A 14 -5.56 16.31 -8.56
N ILE A 15 -6.49 16.73 -7.72
CA ILE A 15 -7.92 16.45 -7.90
C ILE A 15 -8.48 17.17 -9.15
N ALA A 16 -8.03 18.39 -9.40
CA ALA A 16 -8.44 19.16 -10.59
C ALA A 16 -7.92 18.55 -11.89
N ILE A 17 -6.72 17.97 -11.90
CA ILE A 17 -6.15 17.30 -13.08
C ILE A 17 -6.87 15.98 -13.39
N SER A 18 -7.26 15.22 -12.38
CA SER A 18 -8.03 13.98 -12.56
C SER A 18 -9.43 14.23 -13.13
N VAL A 19 -10.07 15.35 -12.79
CA VAL A 19 -11.41 15.73 -13.29
C VAL A 19 -11.35 16.34 -14.68
N ALA A 20 -10.24 17.00 -15.06
CA ALA A 20 -10.09 17.62 -16.38
C ALA A 20 -9.86 16.61 -17.52
N ASN A 21 -9.40 15.39 -17.22
CA ASN A 21 -9.17 14.32 -18.20
C ASN A 21 -10.41 13.45 -18.48
N SER A 22 -11.49 13.57 -17.70
CA SER A 22 -12.78 12.97 -17.99
C SER A 22 -13.68 14.02 -18.65
N GLY A 23 -13.71 14.03 -19.97
CA GLY A 23 -14.33 15.04 -20.82
C GLY A 23 -15.86 15.23 -20.72
N ASN A 24 -16.48 15.09 -19.55
CA ASN A 24 -17.87 15.47 -19.30
C ASN A 24 -18.04 15.98 -17.88
N GLY A 25 -18.29 17.27 -17.76
CA GLY A 25 -18.32 18.07 -16.54
C GLY A 25 -19.56 17.93 -15.65
N SER A 26 -20.02 16.73 -15.33
CA SER A 26 -21.04 16.54 -14.30
C SER A 26 -20.79 15.26 -13.51
N VAL A 27 -20.49 15.41 -12.22
CA VAL A 27 -20.47 14.31 -11.26
C VAL A 27 -21.80 14.33 -10.52
N GLN A 28 -22.64 13.31 -10.75
CA GLN A 28 -23.85 13.09 -9.95
C GLN A 28 -23.49 12.34 -8.67
N VAL A 29 -23.61 13.01 -7.53
CA VAL A 29 -23.59 12.37 -6.22
C VAL A 29 -24.93 12.64 -5.54
N ALA A 30 -25.69 11.57 -5.32
CA ALA A 30 -26.92 11.55 -4.51
C ALA A 30 -27.96 12.62 -4.86
N GLY A 31 -28.38 12.71 -6.13
CA GLY A 31 -29.60 13.44 -6.53
C GLY A 31 -29.57 14.97 -6.38
N ARG A 32 -28.42 15.58 -6.14
CA ARG A 32 -28.24 17.05 -6.16
C ARG A 32 -27.15 17.44 -7.16
N CYS A 33 -27.54 18.26 -8.14
CA CYS A 33 -26.58 18.96 -9.01
C CYS A 33 -25.86 20.02 -8.18
N ILE A 34 -24.58 19.80 -7.89
CA ILE A 34 -23.72 20.85 -7.36
C ILE A 34 -23.14 21.58 -8.57
N ALA A 35 -23.57 22.82 -8.79
CA ALA A 35 -22.99 23.68 -9.83
C ALA A 35 -21.51 23.92 -9.48
N TYR A 36 -20.62 23.49 -10.36
CA TYR A 36 -19.18 23.73 -10.23
C TYR A 36 -18.92 25.22 -10.51
N VAL A 37 -18.64 25.96 -9.44
CA VAL A 37 -18.15 27.33 -9.58
C VAL A 37 -16.72 27.25 -10.11
N ARG A 38 -16.52 27.60 -11.37
CA ARG A 38 -15.19 27.75 -11.97
C ARG A 38 -14.40 28.79 -11.14
N PRO A 39 -13.26 28.44 -10.56
CA PRO A 39 -12.39 29.45 -10.00
C PRO A 39 -11.94 30.39 -11.13
N ALA A 40 -12.18 31.68 -10.96
CA ALA A 40 -11.90 32.73 -11.96
C ALA A 40 -10.40 33.02 -12.17
N THR A 41 -9.51 32.22 -11.61
CA THR A 41 -8.06 32.36 -11.81
C THR A 41 -7.59 31.36 -12.86
N ARG A 42 -7.42 31.86 -14.10
CA ARG A 42 -6.59 31.20 -15.11
C ARG A 42 -5.18 31.09 -14.51
N ILE A 43 -4.78 29.87 -14.14
CA ILE A 43 -3.37 29.59 -13.85
C ILE A 43 -2.64 29.79 -15.19
N PRO A 44 -1.66 30.72 -15.27
CA PRO A 44 -0.90 30.93 -16.51
C PRO A 44 -0.25 29.62 -16.88
N SER A 45 -0.44 29.17 -18.13
CA SER A 45 0.14 27.94 -18.66
C SER A 45 1.67 27.89 -18.58
N THR A 46 2.33 29.03 -18.41
CA THR A 46 3.77 29.16 -18.17
C THR A 46 4.26 28.68 -16.82
N LEU A 47 3.39 28.54 -15.79
CA LEU A 47 3.78 28.05 -14.47
C LEU A 47 3.73 26.50 -14.37
N LEU A 48 3.09 25.83 -15.30
CA LEU A 48 2.98 24.37 -15.33
C LEU A 48 4.25 23.67 -15.84
N HIS A 49 5.20 24.41 -16.41
CA HIS A 49 6.42 23.84 -17.04
C HIS A 49 7.70 23.94 -16.18
N LEU A 50 7.63 24.43 -14.94
CA LEU A 50 8.83 24.80 -14.17
C LEU A 50 9.20 23.87 -13.01
N VAL A 51 8.44 22.82 -12.76
CA VAL A 51 8.88 21.76 -11.84
C VAL A 51 8.94 20.47 -12.65
N PRO A 52 10.15 19.97 -12.97
CA PRO A 52 10.23 18.63 -13.51
C PRO A 52 9.67 17.69 -12.45
N MET A 53 8.48 17.14 -12.69
CA MET A 53 7.97 16.04 -11.88
C MET A 53 9.01 14.92 -11.98
N PRO A 54 9.61 14.45 -10.88
CA PRO A 54 10.52 13.33 -10.95
C PRO A 54 9.78 12.17 -11.61
N ALA A 55 10.36 11.66 -12.69
CA ALA A 55 9.75 10.56 -13.42
C ALA A 55 9.76 9.32 -12.51
N TRP A 56 8.62 8.64 -12.41
CA TRP A 56 8.59 7.34 -11.77
C TRP A 56 9.45 6.36 -12.56
N GLU A 57 10.24 5.58 -11.86
CA GLU A 57 11.13 4.58 -12.45
C GLU A 57 10.53 3.17 -12.34
N GLN A 58 10.93 2.32 -13.28
CA GLN A 58 10.56 0.92 -13.28
C GLN A 58 11.75 0.12 -12.75
N ARG A 59 11.54 -0.63 -11.66
CA ARG A 59 12.56 -1.42 -11.00
C ARG A 59 12.05 -2.82 -10.70
N LYS A 60 12.90 -3.82 -10.79
CA LYS A 60 12.60 -5.17 -10.30
C LYS A 60 12.49 -5.15 -8.76
N LEU A 61 11.51 -5.87 -8.22
CA LEU A 61 11.33 -5.95 -6.76
C LEU A 61 12.53 -6.58 -6.05
N GLY A 62 13.24 -7.49 -6.70
CA GLY A 62 14.48 -8.07 -6.18
C GLY A 62 15.68 -7.10 -6.10
N GLU A 63 15.62 -5.95 -6.75
CA GLU A 63 16.61 -4.89 -6.57
C GLU A 63 16.32 -4.05 -5.31
N LEU A 64 15.07 -4.02 -4.89
CA LEU A 64 14.58 -3.21 -3.79
C LEU A 64 14.50 -3.97 -2.47
N PHE A 65 14.31 -5.29 -2.56
CA PHE A 65 14.09 -6.16 -1.41
C PHE A 65 14.92 -7.43 -1.52
N PHE A 66 15.21 -8.04 -0.37
CA PHE A 66 15.73 -9.41 -0.29
C PHE A 66 14.89 -10.25 0.65
N GLU A 67 14.84 -11.57 0.45
CA GLU A 67 14.14 -12.47 1.35
C GLU A 67 14.90 -12.62 2.65
N SER A 68 14.30 -12.24 3.77
CA SER A 68 14.83 -12.51 5.10
C SER A 68 14.40 -13.91 5.56
N ASN A 69 15.39 -14.72 5.93
CA ASN A 69 15.18 -16.06 6.48
C ASN A 69 15.57 -16.14 7.97
N GLU A 70 15.69 -14.99 8.64
CA GLU A 70 15.90 -14.89 10.07
C GLU A 70 14.74 -15.55 10.82
N ARG A 71 15.03 -16.29 11.89
CA ARG A 71 14.02 -17.05 12.64
C ARG A 71 14.11 -16.77 14.13
N SER A 72 12.94 -16.76 14.76
CA SER A 72 12.82 -16.62 16.22
C SER A 72 11.54 -17.34 16.69
N SER A 73 11.51 -17.70 17.97
CA SER A 73 10.35 -18.30 18.62
C SER A 73 9.83 -17.48 19.81
N SER A 74 10.46 -16.33 20.12
CA SER A 74 10.22 -15.59 21.36
C SER A 74 9.58 -14.20 21.14
N MET A 75 9.17 -13.87 19.91
CA MET A 75 8.56 -12.59 19.58
C MET A 75 7.05 -12.71 19.40
N GLU A 76 6.36 -11.57 19.35
CA GLU A 76 4.92 -11.51 19.09
C GLU A 76 4.57 -12.08 17.70
N ILE A 77 3.52 -12.88 17.66
CA ILE A 77 3.05 -13.46 16.39
C ILE A 77 2.27 -12.41 15.62
N LEU A 78 2.67 -12.19 14.37
CA LEU A 78 1.99 -11.30 13.44
C LEU A 78 1.19 -12.11 12.40
N SER A 79 0.13 -11.50 11.92
CA SER A 79 -0.72 -12.03 10.85
C SER A 79 -0.78 -11.06 9.69
N VAL A 80 -1.03 -11.57 8.49
CA VAL A 80 -1.17 -10.76 7.27
C VAL A 80 -2.53 -11.03 6.64
N SER A 81 -3.31 -9.98 6.45
CA SER A 81 -4.60 -10.07 5.76
C SER A 81 -4.73 -9.04 4.64
N VAL A 82 -5.67 -9.30 3.72
CA VAL A 82 -5.98 -8.39 2.62
C VAL A 82 -6.47 -7.04 3.15
N ALA A 83 -7.33 -7.08 4.19
CA ALA A 83 -8.02 -5.88 4.70
C ALA A 83 -7.16 -5.05 5.66
N LYS A 84 -6.46 -5.71 6.61
CA LYS A 84 -5.71 -5.02 7.68
C LYS A 84 -4.21 -4.89 7.38
N GLY A 85 -3.70 -5.55 6.31
CA GLY A 85 -2.25 -5.67 6.12
C GLY A 85 -1.61 -6.54 7.20
N ILE A 86 -0.55 -6.04 7.83
CA ILE A 86 0.16 -6.72 8.92
C ILE A 86 -0.36 -6.19 10.27
N TYR A 87 -0.64 -7.11 11.19
CA TYR A 87 -1.17 -6.78 12.52
C TYR A 87 -0.86 -7.90 13.51
N PRO A 88 -0.83 -7.61 14.82
CA PRO A 88 -0.67 -8.63 15.86
C PRO A 88 -1.75 -9.72 15.76
N ALA A 89 -1.35 -10.99 15.83
CA ALA A 89 -2.30 -12.11 15.72
C ALA A 89 -3.35 -12.11 16.84
N SER A 90 -3.04 -11.51 17.99
CA SER A 90 -3.95 -11.28 19.10
C SER A 90 -5.16 -10.39 18.74
N GLU A 91 -5.04 -9.54 17.72
CA GLU A 91 -6.13 -8.68 17.21
C GLU A 91 -6.96 -9.37 16.12
N SER A 92 -6.72 -10.65 15.87
CA SER A 92 -7.46 -11.42 14.88
C SER A 92 -8.82 -11.85 15.45
N ASP A 93 -9.87 -11.64 14.67
CA ASP A 93 -11.22 -12.18 14.98
C ASP A 93 -11.29 -13.72 14.81
N ARG A 94 -10.19 -14.35 14.37
CA ARG A 94 -10.09 -15.80 14.19
C ARG A 94 -9.17 -16.38 15.24
N ASP A 95 -9.52 -17.52 15.78
CA ASP A 95 -8.63 -18.31 16.61
C ASP A 95 -7.39 -18.69 15.78
N THR A 96 -6.32 -17.94 15.99
CA THR A 96 -5.02 -18.30 15.43
C THR A 96 -4.48 -19.42 16.29
N ASN A 97 -4.52 -20.65 15.77
CA ASN A 97 -3.83 -21.78 16.39
C ASN A 97 -2.38 -21.78 15.86
N PRO A 98 -1.43 -21.16 16.56
CA PRO A 98 -0.03 -21.27 16.18
C PRO A 98 0.31 -22.76 16.30
N GLY A 99 0.96 -23.31 15.27
CA GLY A 99 1.40 -24.71 15.30
C GLY A 99 2.20 -25.02 16.58
N ALA A 100 2.29 -26.27 16.94
CA ALA A 100 2.94 -26.75 18.17
C ALA A 100 4.41 -26.28 18.36
N SER A 101 5.05 -25.73 17.33
CA SER A 101 6.42 -25.21 17.37
C SER A 101 6.55 -23.91 16.58
N LEU A 102 7.10 -22.89 17.21
CA LEU A 102 7.42 -21.60 16.59
C LEU A 102 8.84 -21.51 16.01
N VAL A 103 9.63 -22.58 16.11
CA VAL A 103 11.07 -22.59 15.72
C VAL A 103 11.30 -22.19 14.25
N ASN A 104 10.33 -22.44 13.39
CA ASN A 104 10.42 -22.12 11.96
C ASN A 104 9.81 -20.76 11.59
N TYR A 105 9.30 -19.99 12.56
CA TYR A 105 8.72 -18.68 12.29
C TYR A 105 9.80 -17.68 11.87
N LYS A 106 9.49 -16.86 10.87
CA LYS A 106 10.38 -15.86 10.31
C LYS A 106 10.26 -14.55 11.08
N VAL A 107 11.40 -13.92 11.35
CA VAL A 107 11.44 -12.60 12.02
C VAL A 107 11.04 -11.51 11.03
N VAL A 108 10.20 -10.61 11.51
CA VAL A 108 9.78 -9.39 10.82
C VAL A 108 10.26 -8.21 11.65
N HIS A 109 10.92 -7.26 11.01
CA HIS A 109 11.25 -5.98 11.61
C HIS A 109 10.32 -4.89 11.09
N LYS A 110 10.17 -3.83 11.90
CA LYS A 110 9.47 -2.63 11.44
C LYS A 110 10.09 -2.12 10.14
N GLY A 111 9.25 -1.88 9.14
CA GLY A 111 9.67 -1.48 7.79
C GLY A 111 9.84 -2.65 6.81
N ASP A 112 9.85 -3.90 7.26
CA ASP A 112 9.83 -5.04 6.36
C ASP A 112 8.49 -5.14 5.63
N VAL A 113 8.51 -5.54 4.36
CA VAL A 113 7.32 -5.91 3.59
C VAL A 113 7.06 -7.39 3.78
N VAL A 114 5.85 -7.74 4.21
CA VAL A 114 5.47 -9.15 4.41
C VAL A 114 4.26 -9.48 3.58
N TYR A 115 4.27 -10.63 2.93
CA TYR A 115 3.13 -11.11 2.18
C TYR A 115 2.83 -12.59 2.42
N ASN A 116 1.55 -12.93 2.31
CA ASN A 116 1.12 -14.32 2.30
C ASN A 116 1.33 -14.90 0.91
N SER A 117 2.24 -15.86 0.76
CA SER A 117 2.60 -16.44 -0.53
C SER A 117 1.40 -17.01 -1.30
N MET A 118 0.40 -17.55 -0.61
CA MET A 118 -0.80 -18.14 -1.23
C MET A 118 -1.88 -17.12 -1.55
N ARG A 119 -1.82 -15.91 -0.98
CA ARG A 119 -2.84 -14.86 -1.13
C ARG A 119 -2.28 -13.52 -1.58
N MET A 120 -1.05 -13.48 -2.07
CA MET A 120 -0.42 -12.25 -2.57
C MET A 120 -1.23 -11.65 -3.71
N TRP A 121 -1.71 -12.46 -4.64
CA TRP A 121 -2.55 -12.06 -5.75
C TRP A 121 -3.92 -11.46 -5.34
N GLN A 122 -4.35 -11.69 -4.09
CA GLN A 122 -5.54 -11.07 -3.49
C GLN A 122 -5.20 -9.78 -2.74
N GLY A 123 -3.93 -9.40 -2.60
CA GLY A 123 -3.47 -8.24 -1.87
C GLY A 123 -3.15 -8.49 -0.40
N ALA A 124 -2.90 -9.74 0.01
CA ALA A 124 -2.42 -10.05 1.36
C ALA A 124 -0.93 -9.72 1.48
N VAL A 125 -0.61 -8.43 1.49
CA VAL A 125 0.72 -7.84 1.60
C VAL A 125 0.63 -6.53 2.40
N GLY A 126 1.70 -6.13 3.03
CA GLY A 126 1.83 -4.83 3.69
C GLY A 126 3.25 -4.57 4.17
N SER A 127 3.51 -3.32 4.57
CA SER A 127 4.67 -2.96 5.38
C SER A 127 4.36 -3.20 6.85
N SER A 128 5.36 -3.60 7.63
CA SER A 128 5.20 -3.85 9.06
C SER A 128 5.48 -2.60 9.89
N ASP A 129 4.54 -2.26 10.77
CA ASP A 129 4.76 -1.29 11.84
C ASP A 129 5.26 -1.94 13.14
N TYR A 130 5.37 -3.27 13.14
CA TYR A 130 5.67 -4.10 14.31
C TYR A 130 6.93 -4.93 14.10
N ASP A 131 7.66 -5.16 15.18
CA ASP A 131 8.64 -6.22 15.28
C ASP A 131 7.96 -7.49 15.81
N GLY A 132 8.17 -8.63 15.13
CA GLY A 132 7.50 -9.87 15.52
C GLY A 132 7.90 -11.05 14.65
N ILE A 133 7.08 -12.08 14.67
CA ILE A 133 7.31 -13.30 13.88
C ILE A 133 6.06 -13.67 13.07
N VAL A 134 6.30 -14.22 11.89
CA VAL A 134 5.24 -14.71 11.00
C VAL A 134 5.42 -16.19 10.67
N SER A 135 4.32 -16.86 10.35
CA SER A 135 4.32 -18.24 9.91
C SER A 135 5.26 -18.46 8.70
N PRO A 136 5.89 -19.63 8.56
CA PRO A 136 6.74 -19.98 7.42
C PRO A 136 6.06 -19.85 6.04
N ALA A 137 4.72 -19.86 6.00
CA ALA A 137 3.95 -19.65 4.77
C ALA A 137 4.01 -18.21 4.26
N TYR A 138 4.48 -17.26 5.08
CA TYR A 138 4.69 -15.89 4.67
C TYR A 138 6.12 -15.66 4.19
N VAL A 139 6.25 -14.72 3.27
CA VAL A 139 7.56 -14.24 2.80
C VAL A 139 7.81 -12.88 3.43
N VAL A 140 9.00 -12.72 3.99
CA VAL A 140 9.49 -11.46 4.55
C VAL A 140 10.48 -10.87 3.56
N ALA A 141 10.13 -9.75 2.95
CA ALA A 141 10.93 -9.01 2.00
C ALA A 141 11.47 -7.75 2.69
N ARG A 142 12.76 -7.78 3.04
CA ARG A 142 13.45 -6.69 3.71
C ARG A 142 14.04 -5.72 2.68
N PRO A 143 13.89 -4.40 2.87
CA PRO A 143 14.50 -3.41 1.97
C PRO A 143 16.02 -3.55 1.89
N THR A 144 16.58 -3.48 0.66
CA THR A 144 18.02 -3.43 0.39
C THR A 144 18.55 -2.01 0.32
N ILE A 145 17.66 -1.06 0.05
CA ILE A 145 17.96 0.36 -0.09
C ILE A 145 17.05 1.18 0.83
N GLU A 146 17.37 2.44 1.06
CA GLU A 146 16.49 3.34 1.77
C GLU A 146 15.25 3.63 0.93
N LEU A 147 14.08 3.26 1.46
CA LEU A 147 12.79 3.47 0.83
C LEU A 147 11.71 3.65 1.91
N ASP A 148 10.58 4.24 1.52
CA ASP A 148 9.42 4.33 2.39
C ASP A 148 8.55 3.08 2.28
N SER A 149 8.69 2.16 3.24
CA SER A 149 8.00 0.87 3.24
C SER A 149 6.48 1.02 3.24
N THR A 150 5.93 2.06 3.85
CA THR A 150 4.49 2.35 3.86
C THR A 150 4.01 2.67 2.45
N CYS A 151 4.75 3.49 1.70
CA CYS A 151 4.49 3.75 0.29
C CYS A 151 4.43 2.45 -0.51
N PHE A 152 5.40 1.55 -0.29
CA PHE A 152 5.40 0.25 -0.95
C PHE A 152 4.25 -0.64 -0.50
N GLY A 153 3.82 -0.56 0.75
CA GLY A 153 2.61 -1.23 1.23
C GLY A 153 1.38 -0.89 0.39
N TYR A 154 1.25 0.34 -0.09
CA TYR A 154 0.20 0.78 -1.01
C TYR A 154 0.49 0.42 -2.47
N LEU A 155 1.70 0.67 -2.95
CA LEU A 155 2.10 0.42 -4.34
C LEU A 155 1.92 -1.05 -4.72
N LEU A 156 2.29 -1.97 -3.82
CA LEU A 156 2.21 -3.42 -4.02
C LEU A 156 0.75 -3.93 -4.03
N LYS A 157 -0.22 -3.14 -3.57
CA LYS A 157 -1.66 -3.49 -3.62
C LYS A 157 -2.38 -2.95 -4.85
N ARG A 158 -1.70 -2.25 -5.76
CA ARG A 158 -2.33 -1.72 -6.98
C ARG A 158 -2.86 -2.88 -7.86
N PRO A 159 -4.01 -2.71 -8.53
CA PRO A 159 -4.63 -3.76 -9.34
C PRO A 159 -3.69 -4.36 -10.38
N GLU A 160 -2.85 -3.56 -11.01
CA GLU A 160 -1.84 -4.01 -11.97
C GLU A 160 -0.79 -4.94 -11.34
N MET A 161 -0.40 -4.66 -10.09
CA MET A 161 0.54 -5.51 -9.35
C MET A 161 -0.11 -6.83 -8.96
N LEU A 162 -1.37 -6.78 -8.48
CA LEU A 162 -2.13 -8.00 -8.14
C LEU A 162 -2.28 -8.92 -9.36
N TYR A 163 -2.49 -8.34 -10.55
CA TYR A 163 -2.55 -9.11 -11.78
C TYR A 163 -1.19 -9.76 -12.13
N LYS A 164 -0.06 -9.03 -11.98
CA LYS A 164 1.28 -9.58 -12.17
C LYS A 164 1.52 -10.75 -11.20
N TYR A 165 1.18 -10.61 -9.92
CA TYR A 165 1.32 -11.70 -8.94
C TYR A 165 0.50 -12.93 -9.33
N LEU A 166 -0.71 -12.75 -9.85
CA LEU A 166 -1.53 -13.86 -10.31
C LEU A 166 -0.86 -14.59 -11.47
N CYS A 167 -0.29 -13.85 -12.43
CA CYS A 167 0.38 -14.43 -13.59
C CYS A 167 1.66 -15.20 -13.20
N ASP A 168 2.42 -14.68 -12.23
CA ASP A 168 3.68 -15.28 -11.78
C ASP A 168 3.53 -16.32 -10.66
N SER A 169 2.31 -16.47 -10.13
CA SER A 169 2.01 -17.50 -9.12
C SER A 169 1.95 -18.90 -9.76
N GLN A 170 2.42 -19.88 -9.01
CA GLN A 170 2.43 -21.28 -9.40
C GLN A 170 1.35 -22.06 -8.65
N GLY A 171 0.54 -22.83 -9.36
CA GLY A 171 -0.50 -23.68 -8.77
C GLY A 171 -1.52 -24.14 -9.79
N ASN A 172 -2.15 -25.28 -9.55
CA ASN A 172 -3.12 -25.87 -10.46
C ASN A 172 -4.56 -25.39 -10.20
N SER A 173 -4.80 -24.69 -9.11
CA SER A 173 -6.11 -24.12 -8.74
C SER A 173 -5.94 -22.79 -8.03
N LYS A 174 -7.03 -22.02 -7.90
CA LYS A 174 -7.01 -20.74 -7.17
C LYS A 174 -6.54 -20.87 -5.71
N ASP A 175 -6.81 -22.00 -5.08
CA ASP A 175 -6.47 -22.24 -3.67
C ASP A 175 -5.02 -22.68 -3.48
N THR A 176 -4.35 -23.14 -4.56
CA THR A 176 -2.96 -23.61 -4.54
C THR A 176 -1.98 -22.64 -5.17
N GLN A 177 -2.45 -21.50 -5.66
CA GLN A 177 -1.62 -20.44 -6.23
C GLN A 177 -0.64 -19.91 -5.16
N THR A 178 0.65 -19.99 -5.47
CA THR A 178 1.71 -19.58 -4.54
C THR A 178 2.73 -18.72 -5.26
N LEU A 179 2.96 -17.50 -4.78
CA LEU A 179 4.02 -16.63 -5.25
C LEU A 179 5.26 -16.81 -4.34
N LYS A 180 6.27 -17.49 -4.85
CA LYS A 180 7.57 -17.62 -4.19
C LYS A 180 8.39 -16.35 -4.35
N TYR A 181 9.38 -16.15 -3.47
CA TYR A 181 10.22 -14.97 -3.50
C TYR A 181 10.94 -14.77 -4.84
N ASP A 182 11.48 -15.83 -5.46
CA ASP A 182 12.18 -15.73 -6.75
C ASP A 182 11.30 -15.09 -7.84
N ARG A 183 10.03 -15.48 -7.88
CA ARG A 183 9.06 -14.90 -8.83
C ARG A 183 8.70 -13.47 -8.46
N PHE A 184 8.50 -13.19 -7.16
CA PHE A 184 8.28 -11.84 -6.66
C PHE A 184 9.44 -10.90 -7.04
N ALA A 185 10.69 -11.37 -6.89
CA ALA A 185 11.89 -10.59 -7.18
C ALA A 185 12.00 -10.19 -8.67
N ASP A 186 11.51 -11.01 -9.58
CA ASP A 186 11.54 -10.73 -11.02
C ASP A 186 10.46 -9.75 -11.50
N ILE A 187 9.45 -9.50 -10.68
CA ILE A 187 8.34 -8.60 -11.03
C ILE A 187 8.83 -7.14 -11.02
N GLU A 188 8.51 -6.41 -12.09
CA GLU A 188 8.78 -4.99 -12.20
C GLU A 188 7.65 -4.16 -11.61
N ALA A 189 8.01 -3.22 -10.74
CA ALA A 189 7.13 -2.23 -10.17
C ALA A 189 7.54 -0.83 -10.63
N THR A 190 6.55 0.00 -10.92
CA THR A 190 6.75 1.43 -11.18
C THR A 190 6.61 2.19 -9.87
N MET A 191 7.63 2.95 -9.50
CA MET A 191 7.78 3.60 -8.21
C MET A 191 8.31 5.04 -8.33
N PRO A 192 8.02 5.93 -7.39
CA PRO A 192 8.70 7.22 -7.30
C PRO A 192 10.19 7.01 -6.98
N ALA A 193 11.07 7.62 -7.78
CA ALA A 193 12.53 7.54 -7.57
C ALA A 193 12.99 8.29 -6.32
N ASN A 194 12.23 9.29 -5.88
CA ASN A 194 12.59 10.19 -4.77
C ASN A 194 11.89 9.74 -3.47
N LEU A 195 12.70 9.58 -2.42
CA LEU A 195 12.21 9.21 -1.08
C LEU A 195 11.24 10.26 -0.48
N GLU A 196 11.43 11.55 -0.77
CA GLU A 196 10.50 12.60 -0.31
C GLU A 196 9.12 12.45 -0.95
N GLU A 197 9.08 12.08 -2.24
CA GLU A 197 7.82 11.79 -2.93
C GLU A 197 7.16 10.53 -2.37
N GLN A 198 7.93 9.48 -2.09
CA GLN A 198 7.41 8.26 -1.45
C GLN A 198 6.75 8.59 -0.10
N ARG A 199 7.44 9.37 0.76
CA ARG A 199 6.91 9.81 2.06
C ARG A 199 5.66 10.70 1.92
N ALA A 200 5.64 11.58 0.92
CA ALA A 200 4.46 12.42 0.66
C ALA A 200 3.25 11.59 0.23
N ILE A 201 3.45 10.55 -0.59
CA ILE A 201 2.40 9.61 -1.00
C ILE A 201 1.89 8.84 0.21
N SER A 202 2.76 8.30 1.05
CA SER A 202 2.39 7.58 2.27
C SER A 202 1.53 8.46 3.18
N ALA A 203 1.99 9.66 3.51
CA ALA A 203 1.28 10.57 4.39
C ALA A 203 -0.12 10.95 3.83
N CYS A 204 -0.23 11.10 2.52
CA CYS A 204 -1.50 11.38 1.86
C CYS A 204 -2.47 10.18 1.99
N LEU A 205 -2.01 8.97 1.66
CA LEU A 205 -2.83 7.77 1.69
C LEU A 205 -3.24 7.37 3.11
N GLU A 206 -2.32 7.45 4.08
CA GLU A 206 -2.63 7.24 5.51
C GLU A 206 -3.67 8.22 6.02
N SER A 207 -3.60 9.49 5.59
CA SER A 207 -4.61 10.49 5.94
C SER A 207 -5.99 10.13 5.39
N VAL A 208 -6.05 9.58 4.18
CA VAL A 208 -7.29 9.11 3.55
C VAL A 208 -7.85 7.90 4.31
N ASP A 209 -7.01 6.91 4.64
CA ASP A 209 -7.42 5.74 5.39
C ASP A 209 -7.93 6.11 6.79
N HIS A 210 -7.28 7.07 7.44
CA HIS A 210 -7.76 7.61 8.72
C HIS A 210 -9.14 8.25 8.60
N LEU A 211 -9.36 9.07 7.58
CA LEU A 211 -10.66 9.69 7.32
C LEU A 211 -11.76 8.67 7.02
N ILE A 212 -11.45 7.63 6.24
CA ILE A 212 -12.37 6.52 5.97
C ILE A 212 -12.75 5.82 7.27
N THR A 213 -11.77 5.51 8.12
CA THR A 213 -11.98 4.85 9.40
C THR A 213 -12.86 5.69 10.34
N LEU A 214 -12.59 6.99 10.44
CA LEU A 214 -13.41 7.91 11.24
C LEU A 214 -14.86 7.97 10.73
N HIS A 215 -15.03 8.01 9.41
CA HIS A 215 -16.36 8.06 8.80
C HIS A 215 -17.14 6.76 9.04
N GLN A 216 -16.48 5.60 8.96
CA GLN A 216 -17.09 4.30 9.25
C GLN A 216 -17.52 4.20 10.72
N ARG A 217 -16.67 4.61 11.68
CA ARG A 217 -17.01 4.66 13.11
C ARG A 217 -18.21 5.55 13.39
N LYS A 218 -18.27 6.72 12.76
CA LYS A 218 -19.40 7.65 12.89
C LYS A 218 -20.70 7.02 12.40
N ARG A 219 -20.71 6.31 11.28
CA ARG A 219 -21.89 5.61 10.76
C ARG A 219 -22.40 4.53 11.72
N LEU A 220 -21.51 3.77 12.34
CA LEU A 220 -21.87 2.75 13.34
C LEU A 220 -22.47 3.36 14.61
N TRP A 221 -22.06 4.57 14.97
CA TRP A 221 -22.59 5.27 16.14
C TRP A 221 -24.03 5.77 15.94
N PHE A 222 -24.40 6.17 14.72
CA PHE A 222 -25.76 6.60 14.39
C PHE A 222 -26.71 5.44 14.05
N ALA A 223 -26.21 4.23 13.90
CA ALA A 223 -27.01 3.04 13.61
C ALA A 223 -27.45 2.26 14.85
N LYS A 224 -27.04 2.70 16.05
CA LYS A 224 -27.51 2.22 17.37
C LYS A 224 -28.52 3.18 17.95
#